data_1f9345716df2e92c2d196a48c38b4029
#
_entry.id   1f9345716df2e92c2d196a48c38b4029
#
_cell.length_a   1.000
_cell.length_b   1.000
_cell.length_c   1.000
_cell.angle_alpha   90.00
_cell.angle_beta   90.00
_cell.angle_gamma   90.00
#
_symmetry.space_group_name_H-M   'P 1'
#
loop_
_entity.id
_entity.type
_entity.pdbx_description
1 polymer ?
#
loop_
_entity_poly.entity_id
_entity_poly.type
_entity_poly.pdbx_seq_one_letter_code
_entity_poly.pdbx_strand_id
1 'polypeptide(L)'
;EQKEQQFALDQANKWQEISQYMEILIKGQKKETNGLRIPSDMKPAYFEWIIWRSILAIDSLVNSPEQVRKFKIDADFLPIFTAPGGTADLVAEFKDYRLAVEVTLSESSRQEAMEGEPVRRHVADLCQKRDIPTFGLFLARKVHTNTAETFRHGLWYYDDDSPVDLKIVPFSLEEFKNLFDWLFENKIENKAQKLRILLESCLQGKDSLTAPEWKKTMKETIKNQILVSNSL
;
A
#
# COMPACT_ATOMS: atom_id res chain seq x y z
N GLU A 1 0.44 18.99 14.71
CA GLU A 1 1.62 18.10 14.68
C GLU A 1 1.66 17.19 15.90
N GLN A 2 1.76 17.69 17.14
CA GLN A 2 1.83 16.85 18.36
C GLN A 2 0.64 15.88 18.52
N LYS A 3 -0.60 16.33 18.26
CA LYS A 3 -1.78 15.47 18.33
C LYS A 3 -1.75 14.36 17.29
N GLU A 4 -1.26 14.64 16.10
CA GLU A 4 -1.15 13.65 15.02
C GLU A 4 -0.05 12.63 15.31
N GLN A 5 1.05 13.03 15.94
CA GLN A 5 2.06 12.11 16.44
C GLN A 5 1.49 11.17 17.53
N GLN A 6 0.72 11.72 18.48
CA GLN A 6 0.05 10.89 19.49
C GLN A 6 -0.96 9.93 18.87
N PHE A 7 -1.73 10.38 17.87
CA PHE A 7 -2.63 9.52 17.09
C PHE A 7 -1.85 8.38 16.42
N ALA A 8 -0.70 8.67 15.82
CA ALA A 8 0.13 7.67 15.15
C ALA A 8 0.65 6.59 16.11
N LEU A 9 1.11 6.99 17.31
CA LEU A 9 1.60 6.05 18.31
C LEU A 9 0.56 5.03 18.78
N ASP A 10 -0.72 5.38 18.67
CA ASP A 10 -1.82 4.51 19.09
C ASP A 10 -2.29 3.53 18.00
N GLN A 11 -1.83 3.69 16.74
CA GLN A 11 -2.36 2.89 15.64
C GLN A 11 -1.98 1.41 15.72
N ALA A 12 -0.80 1.08 16.26
CA ALA A 12 -0.41 -0.31 16.48
C ALA A 12 -1.37 -1.03 17.44
N ASN A 13 -1.89 -0.33 18.45
CA ASN A 13 -2.89 -0.88 19.39
C ASN A 13 -4.28 -1.01 18.73
N LYS A 14 -4.54 -0.27 17.67
CA LYS A 14 -5.81 -0.26 16.93
C LYS A 14 -5.79 -1.11 15.66
N TRP A 15 -4.82 -2.00 15.50
CA TRP A 15 -4.67 -2.79 14.29
C TRP A 15 -5.92 -3.61 13.92
N GLN A 16 -6.65 -4.12 14.91
CA GLN A 16 -7.89 -4.88 14.69
C GLN A 16 -9.01 -3.99 14.10
N GLU A 17 -9.13 -2.76 14.58
CA GLU A 17 -10.06 -1.78 14.01
C GLU A 17 -9.69 -1.44 12.57
N ILE A 18 -8.39 -1.23 12.29
CA ILE A 18 -7.88 -0.98 10.94
C ILE A 18 -8.21 -2.15 10.02
N SER A 19 -7.96 -3.38 10.47
CA SER A 19 -8.30 -4.61 9.74
C SER A 19 -9.80 -4.72 9.45
N GLN A 20 -10.67 -4.37 10.41
CA GLN A 20 -12.12 -4.36 10.21
C GLN A 20 -12.55 -3.33 9.17
N TYR A 21 -11.96 -2.15 9.14
CA TYR A 21 -12.21 -1.17 8.07
C TYR A 21 -11.81 -1.70 6.69
N MET A 22 -10.66 -2.40 6.57
CA MET A 22 -10.28 -3.07 5.30
C MET A 22 -11.35 -4.09 4.89
N GLU A 23 -11.87 -4.89 5.83
CA GLU A 23 -12.91 -5.88 5.57
C GLU A 23 -14.21 -5.24 5.05
N ILE A 24 -14.61 -4.08 5.60
CA ILE A 24 -15.77 -3.31 5.12
C ILE A 24 -15.57 -2.90 3.65
N LEU A 25 -14.37 -2.43 3.28
CA LEU A 25 -14.05 -2.06 1.89
C LEU A 25 -14.03 -3.28 0.96
N ILE A 26 -13.42 -4.38 1.37
CA ILE A 26 -13.34 -5.63 0.60
C ILE A 26 -14.75 -6.15 0.30
N LYS A 27 -15.61 -6.22 1.30
CA LYS A 27 -17.00 -6.70 1.14
C LYS A 27 -17.94 -5.68 0.50
N GLY A 28 -17.50 -4.43 0.36
CA GLY A 28 -18.33 -3.36 -0.18
C GLY A 28 -19.55 -3.04 0.70
N GLN A 29 -19.48 -3.33 2.00
CA GLN A 29 -20.60 -3.17 2.93
C GLN A 29 -21.07 -1.71 2.99
N LYS A 30 -22.40 -1.53 3.07
CA LYS A 30 -23.06 -0.22 3.17
C LYS A 30 -23.58 0.07 4.57
N LYS A 31 -23.71 -0.96 5.41
CA LYS A 31 -24.24 -0.87 6.77
C LYS A 31 -23.10 -0.84 7.77
N GLU A 32 -23.36 -0.24 8.92
CA GLU A 32 -22.48 -0.30 10.08
C GLU A 32 -22.19 -1.75 10.48
N THR A 33 -20.93 -2.01 10.79
CA THR A 33 -20.44 -3.31 11.22
C THR A 33 -19.56 -3.11 12.45
N ASN A 34 -19.92 -3.70 13.56
CA ASN A 34 -19.20 -3.58 14.84
C ASN A 34 -18.95 -2.12 15.28
N GLY A 35 -19.92 -1.23 15.07
CA GLY A 35 -19.79 0.19 15.37
C GLY A 35 -18.98 0.99 14.32
N LEU A 36 -18.47 0.34 13.26
CA LEU A 36 -17.69 0.99 12.21
C LEU A 36 -18.52 1.20 10.94
N ARG A 37 -18.38 2.37 10.35
CA ARG A 37 -19.08 2.72 9.11
C ARG A 37 -18.16 3.52 8.19
N ILE A 38 -18.24 3.22 6.89
CA ILE A 38 -17.65 4.04 5.83
C ILE A 38 -18.79 4.70 5.05
N PRO A 39 -18.90 6.04 5.02
CA PRO A 39 -19.87 6.73 4.18
C PRO A 39 -19.66 6.37 2.71
N SER A 40 -20.74 6.14 1.98
CA SER A 40 -20.68 5.60 0.60
C SER A 40 -19.94 6.51 -0.38
N ASP A 41 -20.07 7.81 -0.20
CA ASP A 41 -19.45 8.89 -0.99
C ASP A 41 -17.99 9.15 -0.57
N MET A 42 -17.57 8.68 0.61
CA MET A 42 -16.24 8.88 1.17
C MET A 42 -15.32 7.66 1.04
N LYS A 43 -15.77 6.58 0.39
CA LYS A 43 -14.98 5.33 0.28
C LYS A 43 -13.56 5.53 -0.26
N PRO A 44 -13.30 6.35 -1.29
CA PRO A 44 -11.92 6.59 -1.75
C PRO A 44 -11.05 7.24 -0.66
N ALA A 45 -11.53 8.29 0.00
CA ALA A 45 -10.81 8.98 1.07
C ALA A 45 -10.58 8.06 2.29
N TYR A 46 -11.56 7.23 2.64
CA TYR A 46 -11.40 6.22 3.68
C TYR A 46 -10.40 5.13 3.29
N PHE A 47 -10.28 4.78 2.02
CA PHE A 47 -9.28 3.82 1.59
C PHE A 47 -7.87 4.37 1.82
N GLU A 48 -7.56 5.58 1.37
CA GLU A 48 -6.28 6.24 1.65
C GLU A 48 -6.01 6.35 3.16
N TRP A 49 -7.01 6.74 3.94
CA TRP A 49 -6.93 6.88 5.39
C TRP A 49 -6.67 5.56 6.11
N ILE A 50 -7.33 4.46 5.71
CA ILE A 50 -7.14 3.14 6.29
C ILE A 50 -5.71 2.66 6.04
N ILE A 51 -5.19 2.85 4.82
CA ILE A 51 -3.82 2.45 4.49
C ILE A 51 -2.80 3.35 5.19
N TRP A 52 -3.05 4.64 5.32
CA TRP A 52 -2.23 5.53 6.14
C TRP A 52 -2.14 5.04 7.58
N ARG A 53 -3.27 4.72 8.22
CA ARG A 53 -3.30 4.14 9.57
C ARG A 53 -2.52 2.83 9.67
N SER A 54 -2.62 1.99 8.64
CA SER A 54 -1.86 0.73 8.57
C SER A 54 -0.35 0.99 8.54
N ILE A 55 0.10 1.98 7.77
CA ILE A 55 1.51 2.39 7.70
C ILE A 55 1.97 2.96 9.06
N LEU A 56 1.16 3.80 9.70
CA LEU A 56 1.48 4.36 11.02
C LEU A 56 1.58 3.27 12.11
N ALA A 57 0.85 2.17 11.96
CA ALA A 57 0.91 1.03 12.87
C ALA A 57 2.20 0.21 12.70
N ILE A 58 2.89 0.32 11.56
CA ILE A 58 4.17 -0.36 11.29
C ILE A 58 5.29 0.44 11.99
N ASP A 59 6.22 -0.28 12.60
CA ASP A 59 7.36 0.30 13.29
C ASP A 59 8.37 0.99 12.35
N SER A 60 9.28 1.77 12.93
CA SER A 60 10.47 2.31 12.24
C SER A 60 10.18 3.35 11.13
N LEU A 61 9.02 3.98 11.15
CA LEU A 61 8.71 5.10 10.27
C LEU A 61 9.57 6.32 10.64
N VAL A 62 10.21 6.95 9.65
CA VAL A 62 11.15 8.07 9.82
C VAL A 62 10.46 9.41 9.63
N ASN A 63 9.65 9.55 8.59
CA ASN A 63 8.93 10.80 8.36
C ASN A 63 7.70 10.93 9.26
N SER A 64 7.28 12.18 9.50
CA SER A 64 6.13 12.45 10.38
C SER A 64 4.81 11.94 9.76
N PRO A 65 3.79 11.63 10.57
CA PRO A 65 2.48 11.17 10.08
C PRO A 65 1.88 12.09 9.03
N GLU A 66 2.04 13.40 9.19
CA GLU A 66 1.57 14.41 8.24
C GLU A 66 2.33 14.34 6.89
N GLN A 67 3.63 14.07 6.93
CA GLN A 67 4.44 13.93 5.71
C GLN A 67 4.10 12.67 4.93
N VAL A 68 3.65 11.61 5.61
CA VAL A 68 3.25 10.35 4.97
C VAL A 68 2.03 10.53 4.08
N ARG A 69 1.00 11.21 4.57
CA ARG A 69 -0.27 11.41 3.86
C ARG A 69 -0.24 12.63 2.94
N LYS A 70 -1.03 12.56 1.87
CA LYS A 70 -1.33 13.70 0.99
C LYS A 70 -2.81 14.14 1.07
N PHE A 71 -3.68 13.27 1.54
CA PHE A 71 -5.09 13.56 1.79
C PHE A 71 -5.28 14.43 3.04
N LYS A 72 -6.47 15.03 3.18
CA LYS A 72 -6.81 15.90 4.31
C LYS A 72 -7.64 15.15 5.36
N ILE A 73 -7.40 15.48 6.64
CA ILE A 73 -8.14 14.99 7.79
C ILE A 73 -8.76 16.15 8.58
N ASP A 74 -9.81 15.86 9.33
CA ASP A 74 -10.43 16.79 10.27
C ASP A 74 -9.75 16.77 11.66
N ALA A 75 -10.37 17.47 12.63
CA ALA A 75 -9.87 17.55 14.00
C ALA A 75 -9.91 16.20 14.77
N ASP A 76 -10.75 15.27 14.31
CA ASP A 76 -10.91 13.93 14.88
C ASP A 76 -10.09 12.88 14.11
N PHE A 77 -9.20 13.33 13.22
CA PHE A 77 -8.35 12.51 12.33
C PHE A 77 -9.12 11.67 11.31
N LEU A 78 -10.37 12.01 11.00
CA LEU A 78 -11.13 11.37 9.93
C LEU A 78 -10.83 12.01 8.56
N PRO A 79 -10.88 11.24 7.46
CA PRO A 79 -10.59 11.79 6.14
C PRO A 79 -11.69 12.74 5.67
N ILE A 80 -11.29 13.86 5.08
CA ILE A 80 -12.21 14.87 4.50
C ILE A 80 -12.22 14.75 2.97
N PHE A 81 -11.03 14.64 2.36
CA PHE A 81 -10.83 14.56 0.92
C PHE A 81 -9.71 13.57 0.60
N THR A 82 -9.73 13.03 -0.62
CA THR A 82 -8.62 12.24 -1.18
C THR A 82 -7.36 13.09 -1.39
N ALA A 83 -6.24 12.42 -1.59
CA ALA A 83 -5.00 13.06 -2.01
C ALA A 83 -5.20 13.85 -3.32
N PRO A 84 -4.56 15.02 -3.49
CA PRO A 84 -4.55 15.71 -4.77
C PRO A 84 -3.77 14.89 -5.79
N GLY A 85 -4.19 14.94 -7.06
CA GLY A 85 -3.44 14.29 -8.14
C GLY A 85 -2.03 14.86 -8.31
N GLY A 86 -1.15 14.09 -8.98
CA GLY A 86 0.21 14.50 -9.33
C GLY A 86 1.31 14.02 -8.40
N THR A 87 0.98 13.35 -7.31
CA THR A 87 1.93 12.68 -6.39
C THR A 87 1.30 11.41 -5.85
N ALA A 88 2.12 10.50 -5.32
CA ALA A 88 1.61 9.30 -4.64
C ALA A 88 0.68 9.68 -3.47
N ASP A 89 -0.37 8.87 -3.24
CA ASP A 89 -1.34 9.07 -2.16
C ASP A 89 -0.66 9.10 -0.78
N LEU A 90 0.30 8.20 -0.59
CA LEU A 90 1.11 8.12 0.63
C LEU A 90 2.59 7.93 0.27
N VAL A 91 3.47 8.54 1.05
CA VAL A 91 4.92 8.31 0.97
C VAL A 91 5.46 8.04 2.37
N ALA A 92 5.75 6.78 2.65
CA ALA A 92 6.38 6.36 3.90
C ALA A 92 7.89 6.23 3.72
N GLU A 93 8.64 6.84 4.63
CA GLU A 93 10.11 6.68 4.69
C GLU A 93 10.47 5.84 5.90
N PHE A 94 11.12 4.72 5.65
CA PHE A 94 11.74 3.88 6.65
C PHE A 94 13.26 4.07 6.60
N LYS A 95 13.97 3.55 7.60
CA LYS A 95 15.42 3.72 7.69
C LYS A 95 16.16 3.29 6.40
N ASP A 96 15.74 2.19 5.79
CA ASP A 96 16.48 1.52 4.71
C ASP A 96 15.75 1.52 3.37
N TYR A 97 14.53 2.08 3.30
CA TYR A 97 13.75 2.15 2.07
C TYR A 97 12.61 3.17 2.15
N ARG A 98 12.12 3.56 1.00
CA ARG A 98 10.92 4.41 0.82
C ARG A 98 9.81 3.59 0.19
N LEU A 99 8.58 3.81 0.63
CA LEU A 99 7.38 3.17 0.10
C LEU A 99 6.43 4.25 -0.42
N ALA A 100 6.25 4.28 -1.74
CA ALA A 100 5.18 5.03 -2.39
C ALA A 100 3.94 4.15 -2.43
N VAL A 101 2.82 4.59 -1.88
CA VAL A 101 1.57 3.82 -1.89
C VAL A 101 0.52 4.55 -2.71
N GLU A 102 -0.13 3.81 -3.57
CA GLU A 102 -1.24 4.25 -4.41
C GLU A 102 -2.43 3.33 -4.18
N VAL A 103 -3.61 3.89 -4.00
CA VAL A 103 -4.83 3.13 -3.74
C VAL A 103 -5.92 3.47 -4.73
N THR A 104 -6.66 2.46 -5.19
CA THR A 104 -7.81 2.68 -6.07
C THR A 104 -8.95 1.70 -5.79
N LEU A 105 -10.18 2.19 -5.89
CA LEU A 105 -11.38 1.35 -5.86
C LEU A 105 -11.75 0.82 -7.26
N SER A 106 -11.04 1.24 -8.31
CA SER A 106 -11.26 0.76 -9.68
C SER A 106 -10.96 -0.74 -9.79
N GLU A 107 -11.86 -1.49 -10.40
CA GLU A 107 -11.71 -2.94 -10.63
C GLU A 107 -11.86 -3.31 -12.10
N SER A 108 -12.20 -2.32 -12.93
CA SER A 108 -12.51 -2.52 -14.35
C SER A 108 -11.25 -2.64 -15.21
N SER A 109 -11.43 -3.02 -16.48
CA SER A 109 -10.36 -3.00 -17.48
C SER A 109 -9.75 -1.61 -17.74
N ARG A 110 -10.41 -0.55 -17.28
CA ARG A 110 -9.88 0.83 -17.34
C ARG A 110 -8.86 1.14 -16.24
N GLN A 111 -8.69 0.25 -15.26
CA GLN A 111 -7.75 0.46 -14.14
C GLN A 111 -6.32 0.74 -14.66
N GLU A 112 -5.87 0.00 -15.68
CA GLU A 112 -4.57 0.21 -16.29
C GLU A 112 -4.46 1.61 -16.92
N ALA A 113 -5.46 2.01 -17.72
CA ALA A 113 -5.46 3.32 -18.38
C ALA A 113 -5.53 4.50 -17.41
N MET A 114 -6.13 4.31 -16.24
CA MET A 114 -6.29 5.36 -15.22
C MET A 114 -5.10 5.44 -14.26
N GLU A 115 -4.49 4.30 -13.94
CA GLU A 115 -3.51 4.18 -12.85
C GLU A 115 -2.11 3.78 -13.36
N GLY A 116 -2.00 3.13 -14.52
CA GLY A 116 -0.75 2.54 -14.98
C GLY A 116 0.37 3.54 -15.14
N GLU A 117 0.16 4.61 -15.90
CA GLU A 117 1.16 5.68 -16.07
C GLU A 117 1.31 6.55 -14.81
N PRO A 118 0.24 7.07 -14.17
CA PRO A 118 0.38 7.93 -13.01
C PRO A 118 1.17 7.27 -11.88
N VAL A 119 0.86 6.02 -11.53
CA VAL A 119 1.59 5.29 -10.48
C VAL A 119 3.07 5.13 -10.81
N ARG A 120 3.38 4.75 -12.06
CA ARG A 120 4.78 4.60 -12.51
C ARG A 120 5.53 5.92 -12.43
N ARG A 121 4.93 7.03 -12.86
CA ARG A 121 5.52 8.36 -12.81
C ARG A 121 5.79 8.79 -11.36
N HIS A 122 4.82 8.63 -10.46
CA HIS A 122 5.00 9.00 -9.05
C HIS A 122 6.12 8.19 -8.37
N VAL A 123 6.24 6.90 -8.66
CA VAL A 123 7.35 6.08 -8.16
C VAL A 123 8.68 6.50 -8.78
N ALA A 124 8.71 6.78 -10.10
CA ALA A 124 9.91 7.25 -10.79
C ALA A 124 10.43 8.58 -10.22
N ASP A 125 9.55 9.54 -9.96
CA ASP A 125 9.89 10.83 -9.36
C ASP A 125 10.56 10.65 -7.99
N LEU A 126 10.07 9.71 -7.18
CA LEU A 126 10.68 9.40 -5.89
C LEU A 126 12.02 8.66 -6.03
N CYS A 127 12.20 7.85 -7.08
CA CYS A 127 13.48 7.18 -7.36
C CYS A 127 14.59 8.16 -7.73
N GLN A 128 14.28 9.37 -8.21
CA GLN A 128 15.29 10.39 -8.53
C GLN A 128 16.12 10.81 -7.32
N LYS A 129 15.61 10.70 -6.12
CA LYS A 129 16.34 11.05 -4.89
C LYS A 129 17.60 10.19 -4.68
N ARG A 130 17.62 8.94 -5.17
CA ARG A 130 18.74 7.98 -5.15
C ARG A 130 19.43 7.76 -3.79
N ASP A 131 18.81 8.19 -2.69
CA ASP A 131 19.32 8.09 -1.34
C ASP A 131 19.11 6.69 -0.73
N ILE A 132 17.89 6.18 -0.88
CA ILE A 132 17.47 4.85 -0.43
C ILE A 132 16.60 4.17 -1.50
N PRO A 133 16.52 2.82 -1.52
CA PRO A 133 15.63 2.10 -2.43
C PRO A 133 14.18 2.56 -2.28
N THR A 134 13.51 2.80 -3.41
CA THR A 134 12.08 3.14 -3.45
C THR A 134 11.28 1.97 -4.00
N PHE A 135 10.21 1.61 -3.29
CA PHE A 135 9.21 0.64 -3.74
C PHE A 135 7.88 1.35 -3.98
N GLY A 136 7.15 0.91 -4.99
CA GLY A 136 5.75 1.22 -5.18
C GLY A 136 4.88 0.09 -4.62
N LEU A 137 3.86 0.43 -3.85
CA LEU A 137 2.82 -0.48 -3.42
C LEU A 137 1.50 0.01 -4.00
N PHE A 138 1.00 -0.67 -5.02
CA PHE A 138 -0.30 -0.38 -5.60
C PHE A 138 -1.36 -1.27 -4.95
N LEU A 139 -2.38 -0.67 -4.37
CA LEU A 139 -3.47 -1.36 -3.68
C LEU A 139 -4.81 -1.12 -4.37
N ALA A 140 -5.48 -2.18 -4.74
CA ALA A 140 -6.83 -2.13 -5.31
C ALA A 140 -7.71 -3.19 -4.66
N ARG A 141 -9.04 -3.02 -4.70
CA ARG A 141 -9.92 -4.12 -4.28
C ARG A 141 -9.63 -5.39 -5.11
N LYS A 142 -9.38 -5.21 -6.40
CA LYS A 142 -8.95 -6.25 -7.32
C LYS A 142 -7.96 -5.66 -8.31
N VAL A 143 -6.79 -6.26 -8.43
CA VAL A 143 -5.78 -5.86 -9.43
C VAL A 143 -6.15 -6.46 -10.78
N HIS A 144 -6.39 -5.59 -11.78
CA HIS A 144 -6.62 -6.03 -13.15
C HIS A 144 -5.32 -6.57 -13.76
N THR A 145 -5.42 -7.59 -14.60
CA THR A 145 -4.23 -8.26 -15.16
C THR A 145 -3.39 -7.32 -16.05
N ASN A 146 -4.02 -6.43 -16.83
CA ASN A 146 -3.29 -5.45 -17.64
C ASN A 146 -2.53 -4.43 -16.74
N THR A 147 -3.09 -4.03 -15.61
CA THR A 147 -2.41 -3.18 -14.64
C THR A 147 -1.19 -3.89 -14.06
N ALA A 148 -1.33 -5.16 -13.69
CA ALA A 148 -0.19 -5.96 -13.24
C ALA A 148 0.88 -6.10 -14.32
N GLU A 149 0.48 -6.29 -15.60
CA GLU A 149 1.41 -6.35 -16.72
C GLU A 149 2.20 -5.05 -16.90
N THR A 150 1.53 -3.91 -16.81
CA THR A 150 2.18 -2.60 -16.87
C THR A 150 3.23 -2.43 -15.77
N PHE A 151 2.93 -2.85 -14.53
CA PHE A 151 3.88 -2.76 -13.42
C PHE A 151 4.99 -3.81 -13.49
N ARG A 152 4.72 -4.98 -14.06
CA ARG A 152 5.69 -6.05 -14.26
C ARG A 152 6.87 -5.59 -15.13
N HIS A 153 6.61 -4.84 -16.20
CA HIS A 153 7.65 -4.33 -17.08
C HIS A 153 8.57 -3.28 -16.42
N GLY A 154 8.08 -2.50 -15.47
CA GLY A 154 8.86 -1.67 -14.56
C GLY A 154 9.75 -0.58 -15.16
N LEU A 155 10.15 -0.65 -16.42
CA LEU A 155 11.11 0.26 -17.03
C LEU A 155 10.48 1.64 -17.28
N TRP A 156 11.17 2.68 -16.81
CA TRP A 156 10.82 4.08 -16.99
C TRP A 156 12.04 4.85 -17.51
N TYR A 157 11.82 5.82 -18.39
CA TYR A 157 12.86 6.71 -18.88
C TYR A 157 12.59 8.13 -18.40
N TYR A 158 13.62 8.80 -17.89
CA TYR A 158 13.57 10.23 -17.56
C TYR A 158 13.78 11.08 -18.82
N ASP A 159 13.63 12.41 -18.71
CA ASP A 159 13.79 13.35 -19.83
C ASP A 159 15.19 13.34 -20.46
N ASP A 160 16.18 12.86 -19.74
CA ASP A 160 17.57 12.67 -20.21
C ASP A 160 17.83 11.28 -20.82
N ASP A 161 16.78 10.54 -21.13
CA ASP A 161 16.79 9.16 -21.62
C ASP A 161 17.46 8.14 -20.66
N SER A 162 17.76 8.52 -19.42
CA SER A 162 18.29 7.57 -18.45
C SER A 162 17.19 6.63 -17.95
N PRO A 163 17.45 5.30 -17.91
CA PRO A 163 16.45 4.33 -17.45
C PRO A 163 16.48 4.14 -15.95
N VAL A 164 15.31 3.78 -15.39
CA VAL A 164 15.16 3.26 -14.04
C VAL A 164 14.21 2.05 -14.05
N ASP A 165 14.55 0.99 -13.33
CA ASP A 165 13.66 -0.15 -13.10
C ASP A 165 12.81 0.12 -11.86
N LEU A 166 11.52 0.30 -12.07
CA LEU A 166 10.56 0.58 -11.02
C LEU A 166 10.17 -0.71 -10.29
N LYS A 167 10.26 -0.68 -8.98
CA LYS A 167 9.91 -1.79 -8.09
C LYS A 167 8.48 -1.63 -7.58
N ILE A 168 7.49 -1.88 -8.43
CA ILE A 168 6.06 -1.71 -8.09
C ILE A 168 5.44 -3.09 -7.87
N VAL A 169 4.84 -3.27 -6.69
CA VAL A 169 4.14 -4.51 -6.30
C VAL A 169 2.64 -4.21 -6.22
N PRO A 170 1.82 -4.83 -7.08
CA PRO A 170 0.37 -4.69 -7.03
C PRO A 170 -0.26 -5.76 -6.14
N PHE A 171 -0.89 -5.36 -5.03
CA PHE A 171 -1.68 -6.24 -4.17
C PHE A 171 -3.17 -5.91 -4.26
N SER A 172 -4.00 -6.93 -4.14
CA SER A 172 -5.38 -6.71 -3.74
C SER A 172 -5.45 -6.27 -2.28
N LEU A 173 -6.50 -5.54 -1.91
CA LEU A 173 -6.71 -5.15 -0.52
C LEU A 173 -6.83 -6.37 0.41
N GLU A 174 -7.36 -7.49 -0.08
CA GLU A 174 -7.41 -8.76 0.65
C GLU A 174 -6.02 -9.32 0.95
N GLU A 175 -5.12 -9.32 -0.03
CA GLU A 175 -3.73 -9.75 0.14
C GLU A 175 -2.99 -8.86 1.15
N PHE A 176 -3.17 -7.55 1.05
CA PHE A 176 -2.57 -6.60 2.00
C PHE A 176 -3.13 -6.77 3.40
N LYS A 177 -4.46 -6.95 3.55
CA LYS A 177 -5.10 -7.22 4.84
C LYS A 177 -4.55 -8.49 5.48
N ASN A 178 -4.45 -9.58 4.73
CA ASN A 178 -3.91 -10.85 5.24
C ASN A 178 -2.47 -10.69 5.74
N LEU A 179 -1.64 -9.95 5.02
CA LEU A 179 -0.29 -9.62 5.45
C LEU A 179 -0.29 -8.75 6.72
N PHE A 180 -1.12 -7.72 6.75
CA PHE A 180 -1.23 -6.81 7.89
C PHE A 180 -1.67 -7.57 9.15
N ASP A 181 -2.74 -8.36 9.05
CA ASP A 181 -3.23 -9.17 10.15
C ASP A 181 -2.14 -10.11 10.68
N TRP A 182 -1.45 -10.81 9.78
CA TRP A 182 -0.35 -11.71 10.15
C TRP A 182 0.78 -10.99 10.91
N LEU A 183 1.16 -9.78 10.51
CA LEU A 183 2.20 -9.00 11.19
C LEU A 183 1.85 -8.71 12.65
N PHE A 184 0.56 -8.49 12.94
CA PHE A 184 0.09 -8.12 14.27
C PHE A 184 -0.35 -9.30 15.11
N GLU A 185 -1.06 -10.28 14.56
CA GLU A 185 -1.48 -11.50 15.25
C GLU A 185 -0.29 -12.30 15.77
N ASN A 186 0.76 -12.39 14.98
CA ASN A 186 1.99 -13.10 15.35
C ASN A 186 3.02 -12.22 16.07
N LYS A 187 2.67 -10.98 16.40
CA LYS A 187 3.53 -10.02 17.10
C LYS A 187 4.92 -9.92 16.46
N ILE A 188 4.96 -9.89 15.13
CA ILE A 188 6.21 -9.85 14.37
C ILE A 188 7.02 -8.62 14.79
N GLU A 189 8.25 -8.86 15.18
CA GLU A 189 9.24 -7.80 15.40
C GLU A 189 9.77 -7.27 14.05
N ASN A 190 10.17 -6.00 14.02
CA ASN A 190 10.70 -5.36 12.80
C ASN A 190 9.75 -5.47 11.59
N LYS A 191 8.48 -5.10 11.77
CA LYS A 191 7.43 -5.20 10.73
C LYS A 191 7.81 -4.48 9.44
N ALA A 192 8.46 -3.32 9.53
CA ALA A 192 8.95 -2.58 8.37
C ALA A 192 9.94 -3.40 7.55
N GLN A 193 10.88 -4.08 8.20
CA GLN A 193 11.84 -4.95 7.51
C GLN A 193 11.17 -6.18 6.91
N LYS A 194 10.20 -6.76 7.60
CA LYS A 194 9.42 -7.89 7.06
C LYS A 194 8.62 -7.50 5.82
N LEU A 195 8.00 -6.31 5.85
CA LEU A 195 7.32 -5.76 4.68
C LEU A 195 8.28 -5.60 3.50
N ARG A 196 9.47 -5.02 3.71
CA ARG A 196 10.50 -4.88 2.68
C ARG A 196 10.88 -6.23 2.06
N ILE A 197 11.24 -7.20 2.89
CA ILE A 197 11.63 -8.55 2.42
C ILE A 197 10.51 -9.17 1.58
N LEU A 198 9.25 -9.01 1.98
CA LEU A 198 8.12 -9.52 1.22
C LEU A 198 7.97 -8.83 -0.13
N LEU A 199 8.08 -7.49 -0.18
CA LEU A 199 8.03 -6.74 -1.43
C LEU A 199 9.15 -7.19 -2.39
N GLU A 200 10.38 -7.35 -1.89
CA GLU A 200 11.51 -7.86 -2.65
C GLU A 200 11.25 -9.29 -3.16
N SER A 201 10.69 -10.17 -2.34
CA SER A 201 10.33 -11.53 -2.72
C SER A 201 9.23 -11.57 -3.80
N CYS A 202 8.25 -10.68 -3.73
CA CYS A 202 7.19 -10.56 -4.74
C CYS A 202 7.72 -10.05 -6.10
N LEU A 203 8.82 -9.30 -6.10
CA LEU A 203 9.46 -8.81 -7.34
C LEU A 203 10.39 -9.84 -7.98
N GLN A 204 10.76 -10.91 -7.27
CA GLN A 204 11.61 -11.96 -7.83
C GLN A 204 10.91 -12.66 -8.98
N GLY A 205 11.61 -12.81 -10.09
CA GLY A 205 11.10 -13.50 -11.27
C GLY A 205 10.03 -12.75 -12.07
N LYS A 206 9.70 -11.52 -11.73
CA LYS A 206 8.68 -10.73 -12.44
C LYS A 206 8.90 -10.69 -13.95
N ASP A 207 10.16 -10.60 -14.40
CA ASP A 207 10.52 -10.44 -15.82
C ASP A 207 10.39 -11.74 -16.62
N SER A 208 10.42 -12.89 -15.95
CA SER A 208 10.31 -14.23 -16.57
C SER A 208 8.90 -14.83 -16.53
N LEU A 209 7.98 -14.21 -15.81
CA LEU A 209 6.59 -14.68 -15.65
C LEU A 209 5.64 -13.84 -16.49
N THR A 210 4.52 -14.41 -16.90
CA THR A 210 3.38 -13.62 -17.39
C THR A 210 2.66 -12.92 -16.23
N ALA A 211 1.87 -11.88 -16.51
CA ALA A 211 1.16 -11.17 -15.44
C ALA A 211 0.21 -12.07 -14.61
N PRO A 212 -0.55 -13.02 -15.19
CA PRO A 212 -1.33 -13.98 -14.42
C PRO A 212 -0.46 -14.86 -13.50
N GLU A 213 0.66 -15.35 -14.00
CA GLU A 213 1.62 -16.17 -13.23
C GLU A 213 2.26 -15.36 -12.10
N TRP A 214 2.69 -14.14 -12.40
CA TRP A 214 3.25 -13.24 -11.38
C TRP A 214 2.26 -12.92 -10.26
N LYS A 215 1.01 -12.58 -10.60
CA LYS A 215 -0.07 -12.39 -9.60
C LYS A 215 -0.26 -13.64 -8.73
N LYS A 216 -0.26 -14.82 -9.33
CA LYS A 216 -0.36 -16.08 -8.60
C LYS A 216 0.83 -16.29 -7.67
N THR A 217 2.04 -16.08 -8.17
CA THR A 217 3.29 -16.21 -7.39
C THR A 217 3.31 -15.24 -6.20
N MET A 218 2.92 -13.97 -6.39
CA MET A 218 2.81 -13.01 -5.29
C MET A 218 1.85 -13.50 -4.21
N LYS A 219 0.67 -13.97 -4.59
CA LYS A 219 -0.32 -14.51 -3.65
C LYS A 219 0.21 -15.72 -2.88
N GLU A 220 0.92 -16.62 -3.56
CA GLU A 220 1.56 -17.78 -2.93
C GLU A 220 2.70 -17.36 -2.00
N THR A 221 3.50 -16.37 -2.37
CA THR A 221 4.57 -15.80 -1.53
C THR A 221 4.02 -15.27 -0.23
N ILE A 222 2.94 -14.47 -0.27
CA ILE A 222 2.27 -13.96 0.94
C ILE A 222 1.74 -15.12 1.79
N LYS A 223 1.03 -16.08 1.16
CA LYS A 223 0.46 -17.24 1.86
C LYS A 223 1.54 -18.09 2.54
N ASN A 224 2.64 -18.36 1.85
CA ASN A 224 3.72 -19.15 2.40
C ASN A 224 4.41 -18.45 3.57
N GLN A 225 4.60 -17.12 3.49
CA GLN A 225 5.14 -16.33 4.59
C GLN A 225 4.26 -16.43 5.85
N ILE A 226 2.94 -16.39 5.68
CA ILE A 226 1.97 -16.54 6.78
C ILE A 226 2.02 -17.96 7.37
N LEU A 227 2.10 -19.00 6.54
CA LEU A 227 2.05 -20.40 6.98
C LEU A 227 3.33 -20.83 7.71
N VAL A 228 4.51 -20.43 7.21
CA VAL A 228 5.81 -20.84 7.83
C VAL A 228 5.93 -20.31 9.26
N SER A 229 5.38 -19.13 9.54
CA SER A 229 5.45 -18.55 10.89
C SER A 229 4.49 -19.20 11.90
N ASN A 230 3.46 -19.90 11.43
CA ASN A 230 2.51 -20.61 12.29
C ASN A 230 3.02 -22.02 12.67
N SER A 231 4.20 -22.42 12.16
CA SER A 231 4.78 -23.76 12.37
C SER A 231 5.98 -23.74 13.32
N LEU A 232 6.31 -22.58 13.87
CA LEU A 232 7.38 -22.36 14.87
C LEU A 232 6.78 -21.91 16.21
#